data_de3d76c3bc6bf8fabf5f619af663f510
#
_entry.id   de3d76c3bc6bf8fabf5f619af663f510
#
_cell.length_a   1.000
_cell.length_b   1.000
_cell.length_c   1.000
_cell.angle_alpha   90.00
_cell.angle_beta   90.00
_cell.angle_gamma   90.00
#
_symmetry.space_group_name_H-M   'P 1'
#
loop_
_entity.id
_entity.type
_entity.pdbx_description
1 polymer ?
#
loop_
_entity_poly.entity_id
_entity_poly.type
_entity_poly.pdbx_seq_one_letter_code
_entity_poly.pdbx_strand_id
1 'polypeptide(L)'
;MIFKSYIYRLAIRYFFSKDSKTIVNRINGFAFLMIVAASSVLLVVLSAFAGLKDFGLAYTSSFDPDLKIIPETGSYFILKDEDLDKIRGFDFVKDASPVIEEKVVLSNELNSGATILKGVNNNYHLLGVLDSLSLIGVFSPSKDNSLYLGADLASSLEVVMSEDFSLLATAAKKKTRSLFSFSPFNSTKLEIEGIYQISLDIEKKYAFAPIKTVRSLVGTNENSYTSVEIITNGFVGKEVLSKEIDGLLNSPVVVLDKQDLNPALYKMLNTENLAVYLIFSLVALISMFNLVGSLTIMMVEKKKDLKILKSLGGKEGDFNKIFFILGVFTSVFGAFLGIFIAWVVIVFQNSYSLVVVPGTSIPYPISLTLINVFIVFSTIFFLGLLTSAWSTHKGSRS
;
A
#
# COMPACT_ATOMS: atom_id res chain seq x y z
N MET A 1 -21.08 -44.94 16.34
CA MET A 1 -21.05 -43.71 15.52
C MET A 1 -22.25 -42.80 15.78
N ILE A 2 -23.36 -43.29 16.27
CA ILE A 2 -24.65 -42.58 16.52
C ILE A 2 -24.55 -41.57 17.68
N PHE A 3 -23.73 -41.83 18.71
CA PHE A 3 -23.60 -40.99 19.91
C PHE A 3 -22.89 -39.62 19.67
N LYS A 4 -22.21 -39.40 18.55
CA LYS A 4 -21.62 -38.09 18.22
C LYS A 4 -22.61 -37.11 17.56
N SER A 5 -23.68 -37.61 16.94
CA SER A 5 -24.66 -36.80 16.20
C SER A 5 -25.56 -35.94 17.10
N TYR A 6 -25.86 -36.37 18.34
CA TYR A 6 -26.76 -35.60 19.20
C TYR A 6 -26.11 -34.32 19.74
N ILE A 7 -24.78 -34.31 19.96
CA ILE A 7 -24.04 -33.15 20.44
C ILE A 7 -24.20 -31.98 19.47
N TYR A 8 -23.96 -32.21 18.16
CA TYR A 8 -24.14 -31.20 17.13
C TYR A 8 -25.61 -30.75 17.00
N ARG A 9 -26.56 -31.68 17.04
CA ARG A 9 -28.00 -31.36 16.97
C ARG A 9 -28.44 -30.48 18.14
N LEU A 10 -27.97 -30.78 19.36
CA LEU A 10 -28.28 -29.98 20.54
C LEU A 10 -27.64 -28.61 20.49
N ALA A 11 -26.37 -28.52 20.06
CA ALA A 11 -25.70 -27.24 19.91
C ALA A 11 -26.44 -26.35 18.90
N ILE A 12 -26.80 -26.85 17.71
CA ILE A 12 -27.59 -26.14 16.71
C ILE A 12 -28.96 -25.75 17.25
N ARG A 13 -29.64 -26.67 17.95
CA ARG A 13 -30.93 -26.37 18.53
C ARG A 13 -30.85 -25.27 19.59
N TYR A 14 -29.84 -25.27 20.44
CA TYR A 14 -29.62 -24.20 21.42
C TYR A 14 -29.29 -22.85 20.77
N PHE A 15 -28.62 -22.87 19.64
CA PHE A 15 -28.36 -21.65 18.89
C PHE A 15 -29.65 -21.01 18.32
N PHE A 16 -30.56 -21.80 17.78
CA PHE A 16 -31.83 -21.34 17.17
C PHE A 16 -33.03 -21.35 18.12
N SER A 17 -32.91 -21.90 19.35
CA SER A 17 -34.03 -22.05 20.27
C SER A 17 -34.47 -20.71 20.82
N LYS A 18 -35.72 -20.38 20.57
CA LYS A 18 -36.44 -19.27 21.24
C LYS A 18 -37.13 -19.81 22.48
N ASP A 19 -36.39 -20.05 23.58
CA ASP A 19 -37.05 -20.34 24.88
C ASP A 19 -37.75 -19.09 25.40
N SER A 20 -39.00 -19.22 25.80
CA SER A 20 -39.89 -18.10 26.15
C SER A 20 -39.54 -17.37 27.46
N LYS A 21 -38.49 -17.76 28.17
CA LYS A 21 -38.04 -17.15 29.44
C LYS A 21 -36.62 -16.56 29.30
N THR A 22 -36.37 -15.79 28.60
CA THR A 22 -36.22 -14.46 28.06
C THR A 22 -34.91 -13.71 28.34
N ILE A 23 -34.21 -13.85 29.48
CA ILE A 23 -32.99 -13.06 29.78
C ILE A 23 -31.78 -13.66 29.07
N VAL A 24 -31.62 -14.97 29.08
CA VAL A 24 -30.47 -15.67 28.49
C VAL A 24 -30.45 -15.54 26.97
N ASN A 25 -31.61 -15.60 26.32
CA ASN A 25 -31.71 -15.40 24.87
C ASN A 25 -31.31 -14.00 24.46
N ARG A 26 -31.63 -12.98 25.27
CA ARG A 26 -31.22 -11.60 25.04
C ARG A 26 -29.71 -11.45 25.22
N ILE A 27 -29.11 -12.04 26.25
CA ILE A 27 -27.67 -12.00 26.51
C ILE A 27 -26.89 -12.70 25.37
N ASN A 28 -27.36 -13.88 24.93
CA ASN A 28 -26.74 -14.58 23.80
C ASN A 28 -26.88 -13.79 22.49
N GLY A 29 -28.06 -13.20 22.22
CA GLY A 29 -28.31 -12.34 21.08
C GLY A 29 -27.44 -11.09 21.12
N PHE A 30 -27.23 -10.50 22.31
CA PHE A 30 -26.33 -9.37 22.47
C PHE A 30 -24.86 -9.75 22.21
N ALA A 31 -24.40 -10.89 22.75
CA ALA A 31 -23.05 -11.39 22.47
C ALA A 31 -22.82 -11.66 20.97
N PHE A 32 -23.80 -12.28 20.30
CA PHE A 32 -23.78 -12.47 18.85
C PHE A 32 -23.70 -11.15 18.09
N LEU A 33 -24.53 -10.15 18.45
CA LEU A 33 -24.56 -8.85 17.83
C LEU A 33 -23.23 -8.09 18.02
N MET A 34 -22.59 -8.22 19.19
CA MET A 34 -21.26 -7.65 19.44
C MET A 34 -20.17 -8.27 18.54
N ILE A 35 -20.25 -9.58 18.28
CA ILE A 35 -19.32 -10.25 17.36
C ILE A 35 -19.56 -9.77 15.91
N VAL A 36 -20.82 -9.66 15.50
CA VAL A 36 -21.20 -9.11 14.18
C VAL A 36 -20.68 -7.71 14.02
N ALA A 37 -20.88 -6.84 15.01
CA ALA A 37 -20.40 -5.46 14.99
C ALA A 37 -18.86 -5.41 14.92
N ALA A 38 -18.16 -6.19 15.77
CA ALA A 38 -16.71 -6.21 15.80
C ALA A 38 -16.11 -6.69 14.46
N SER A 39 -16.65 -7.76 13.88
CA SER A 39 -16.18 -8.26 12.58
C SER A 39 -16.49 -7.30 11.43
N SER A 40 -17.67 -6.66 11.46
CA SER A 40 -18.05 -5.68 10.45
C SER A 40 -17.15 -4.45 10.50
N VAL A 41 -16.95 -3.86 11.68
CA VAL A 41 -16.11 -2.68 11.85
C VAL A 41 -14.65 -2.99 11.50
N LEU A 42 -14.12 -4.13 11.95
CA LEU A 42 -12.75 -4.54 11.62
C LEU A 42 -12.55 -4.62 10.10
N LEU A 43 -13.48 -5.24 9.36
CA LEU A 43 -13.36 -5.34 7.90
C LEU A 43 -13.49 -3.99 7.20
N VAL A 44 -14.45 -3.15 7.59
CA VAL A 44 -14.63 -1.81 7.01
C VAL A 44 -13.37 -0.98 7.19
N VAL A 45 -12.80 -0.98 8.40
CA VAL A 45 -11.61 -0.19 8.71
C VAL A 45 -10.39 -0.70 7.96
N LEU A 46 -10.13 -2.02 7.93
CA LEU A 46 -9.02 -2.59 7.15
C LEU A 46 -9.18 -2.30 5.65
N SER A 47 -10.41 -2.34 5.12
CA SER A 47 -10.68 -2.01 3.72
C SER A 47 -10.52 -0.52 3.42
N ALA A 48 -10.86 0.37 4.37
CA ALA A 48 -10.62 1.80 4.26
C ALA A 48 -9.12 2.13 4.24
N PHE A 49 -8.34 1.48 5.11
CA PHE A 49 -6.88 1.64 5.10
C PHE A 49 -6.22 1.06 3.83
N ALA A 50 -6.72 -0.07 3.33
CA ALA A 50 -6.26 -0.62 2.04
C ALA A 50 -6.53 0.36 0.90
N GLY A 51 -7.75 0.94 0.85
CA GLY A 51 -8.11 1.94 -0.17
C GLY A 51 -7.29 3.22 -0.05
N LEU A 52 -7.06 3.72 1.17
CA LEU A 52 -6.22 4.89 1.40
C LEU A 52 -4.77 4.65 0.99
N LYS A 53 -4.25 3.46 1.27
CA LYS A 53 -2.93 3.03 0.80
C LYS A 53 -2.84 3.03 -0.72
N ASP A 54 -3.80 2.39 -1.40
CA ASP A 54 -3.85 2.33 -2.87
C ASP A 54 -3.95 3.73 -3.47
N PHE A 55 -4.78 4.60 -2.88
CA PHE A 55 -4.93 5.99 -3.30
C PHE A 55 -3.66 6.81 -3.09
N GLY A 56 -3.04 6.73 -1.91
CA GLY A 56 -1.78 7.42 -1.62
C GLY A 56 -0.64 6.97 -2.53
N LEU A 57 -0.58 5.67 -2.81
CA LEU A 57 0.40 5.11 -3.74
C LEU A 57 0.11 5.50 -5.19
N ALA A 58 -1.15 5.60 -5.61
CA ALA A 58 -1.50 6.05 -6.95
C ALA A 58 -1.03 7.49 -7.22
N TYR A 59 -1.12 8.38 -6.23
CA TYR A 59 -0.60 9.73 -6.33
C TYR A 59 0.92 9.79 -6.49
N THR A 60 1.65 8.97 -5.74
CA THR A 60 3.12 8.89 -5.80
C THR A 60 3.58 8.06 -6.99
N SER A 61 2.84 6.99 -7.30
CA SER A 61 3.23 6.00 -8.32
C SER A 61 2.97 6.43 -9.75
N SER A 62 2.21 7.51 -9.97
CA SER A 62 2.06 8.09 -11.32
C SER A 62 3.39 8.68 -11.83
N PHE A 63 4.32 8.97 -10.92
CA PHE A 63 5.62 9.53 -11.22
C PHE A 63 6.77 8.52 -11.15
N ASP A 64 6.58 7.44 -10.39
CA ASP A 64 7.57 6.38 -10.25
C ASP A 64 7.35 5.32 -11.33
N PRO A 65 8.42 4.83 -11.98
CA PRO A 65 8.31 3.71 -12.90
C PRO A 65 7.87 2.43 -12.18
N ASP A 66 7.30 1.47 -12.90
CA ASP A 66 6.93 0.19 -12.32
C ASP A 66 8.14 -0.58 -11.82
N LEU A 67 9.22 -0.55 -12.62
CA LEU A 67 10.52 -1.12 -12.27
C LEU A 67 11.64 -0.13 -12.67
N LYS A 68 12.73 -0.13 -11.90
CA LYS A 68 13.90 0.72 -12.15
C LYS A 68 15.17 -0.10 -12.06
N ILE A 69 15.96 -0.11 -13.12
CA ILE A 69 17.30 -0.72 -13.13
C ILE A 69 18.31 0.34 -12.69
N ILE A 70 19.11 0.04 -11.69
CA ILE A 70 20.20 0.89 -11.20
C ILE A 70 21.50 0.09 -11.11
N PRO A 71 22.68 0.72 -11.15
CA PRO A 71 23.93 0.00 -10.89
C PRO A 71 23.99 -0.50 -9.46
N GLU A 72 24.51 -1.71 -9.25
CA GLU A 72 24.73 -2.27 -7.90
C GLU A 72 25.80 -1.49 -7.13
N THR A 73 26.82 -1.02 -7.84
CA THR A 73 27.91 -0.21 -7.28
C THR A 73 28.17 1.03 -8.13
N GLY A 74 28.45 2.15 -7.48
CA GLY A 74 28.67 3.42 -8.15
C GLY A 74 27.39 4.17 -8.49
N SER A 75 27.49 5.19 -9.34
CA SER A 75 26.35 6.05 -9.73
C SER A 75 25.92 5.87 -11.18
N TYR A 76 26.71 5.19 -11.98
CA TYR A 76 26.50 5.03 -13.43
C TYR A 76 26.84 3.62 -13.87
N PHE A 77 26.13 3.14 -14.87
CA PHE A 77 26.44 1.93 -15.60
C PHE A 77 26.42 2.20 -17.11
N ILE A 78 27.06 1.32 -17.87
CA ILE A 78 27.11 1.44 -19.32
C ILE A 78 25.97 0.61 -19.89
N LEU A 79 25.13 1.25 -20.71
CA LEU A 79 24.05 0.61 -21.44
C LEU A 79 24.24 0.89 -22.93
N LYS A 80 24.31 -0.16 -23.74
CA LYS A 80 24.34 -0.05 -25.19
C LYS A 80 22.92 0.02 -25.74
N ASP A 81 22.75 0.65 -26.90
CA ASP A 81 21.43 0.74 -27.55
C ASP A 81 20.86 -0.65 -27.86
N GLU A 82 21.73 -1.62 -28.26
CA GLU A 82 21.32 -3.01 -28.50
C GLU A 82 20.73 -3.69 -27.25
N ASP A 83 21.27 -3.40 -26.06
CA ASP A 83 20.80 -3.99 -24.81
C ASP A 83 19.49 -3.30 -24.36
N LEU A 84 19.35 -2.01 -24.60
CA LEU A 84 18.10 -1.28 -24.37
C LEU A 84 16.98 -1.81 -25.28
N ASP A 85 17.26 -2.07 -26.55
CA ASP A 85 16.30 -2.62 -27.50
C ASP A 85 15.85 -4.04 -27.11
N LYS A 86 16.77 -4.85 -26.57
CA LYS A 86 16.41 -6.18 -26.02
C LYS A 86 15.48 -6.05 -24.82
N ILE A 87 15.74 -5.11 -23.89
CA ILE A 87 14.87 -4.85 -22.73
C ILE A 87 13.48 -4.42 -23.21
N ARG A 88 13.38 -3.55 -24.21
CA ARG A 88 12.10 -3.15 -24.82
C ARG A 88 11.38 -4.28 -25.53
N GLY A 89 12.12 -5.29 -25.99
CA GLY A 89 11.58 -6.47 -26.66
C GLY A 89 10.92 -7.50 -25.74
N PHE A 90 10.99 -7.36 -24.41
CA PHE A 90 10.31 -8.28 -23.51
C PHE A 90 8.79 -8.05 -23.53
N ASP A 91 8.01 -9.13 -23.62
CA ASP A 91 6.54 -9.08 -23.74
C ASP A 91 5.84 -8.29 -22.63
N PHE A 92 6.44 -8.31 -21.45
CA PHE A 92 5.91 -7.59 -20.28
C PHE A 92 6.34 -6.13 -20.19
N VAL A 93 7.26 -5.65 -21.03
CA VAL A 93 7.72 -4.27 -21.05
C VAL A 93 6.88 -3.46 -22.03
N LYS A 94 6.27 -2.41 -21.55
CA LYS A 94 5.54 -1.43 -22.37
C LYS A 94 6.47 -0.34 -22.89
N ASP A 95 7.36 0.13 -22.03
CA ASP A 95 8.37 1.15 -22.37
C ASP A 95 9.58 1.01 -21.45
N ALA A 96 10.77 1.37 -21.97
CA ALA A 96 12.02 1.43 -21.23
C ALA A 96 12.78 2.70 -21.62
N SER A 97 12.96 3.58 -20.65
CA SER A 97 13.56 4.90 -20.82
C SER A 97 14.86 5.01 -20.02
N PRO A 98 16.03 5.16 -20.66
CA PRO A 98 17.28 5.46 -19.98
C PRO A 98 17.29 6.90 -19.46
N VAL A 99 17.77 7.09 -18.25
CA VAL A 99 17.71 8.36 -17.52
C VAL A 99 19.06 8.67 -16.86
N ILE A 100 19.39 9.96 -16.78
CA ILE A 100 20.49 10.47 -15.96
C ILE A 100 19.90 11.35 -14.86
N GLU A 101 20.01 10.92 -13.61
CA GLU A 101 19.59 11.68 -12.43
C GLU A 101 20.81 12.17 -11.67
N GLU A 102 20.90 13.47 -11.45
CA GLU A 102 22.00 14.06 -10.69
C GLU A 102 21.51 15.16 -9.75
N LYS A 103 22.07 15.20 -8.55
CA LYS A 103 21.82 16.29 -7.61
C LYS A 103 22.50 17.54 -8.09
N VAL A 104 21.73 18.60 -8.29
CA VAL A 104 22.22 19.90 -8.74
C VAL A 104 21.72 20.98 -7.80
N VAL A 105 22.45 22.11 -7.84
CA VAL A 105 21.96 23.36 -7.28
C VAL A 105 21.55 24.24 -8.46
N LEU A 106 20.27 24.60 -8.49
CA LEU A 106 19.75 25.63 -9.39
C LEU A 106 19.84 26.97 -8.68
N SER A 107 20.38 27.96 -9.34
CA SER A 107 20.52 29.30 -8.76
C SER A 107 20.27 30.40 -9.78
N ASN A 108 19.76 31.51 -9.31
CA ASN A 108 19.76 32.78 -9.95
C ASN A 108 20.62 33.77 -9.15
N GLU A 109 20.53 35.07 -9.41
CA GLU A 109 21.32 36.07 -8.70
C GLU A 109 20.96 36.22 -7.22
N LEU A 110 19.73 35.86 -6.82
CA LEU A 110 19.20 36.12 -5.50
C LEU A 110 18.97 34.81 -4.68
N ASN A 111 18.51 33.76 -5.34
CA ASN A 111 18.05 32.52 -4.69
C ASN A 111 18.77 31.28 -5.23
N SER A 112 18.84 30.25 -4.41
CA SER A 112 19.33 28.93 -4.81
C SER A 112 18.53 27.81 -4.20
N GLY A 113 18.34 26.71 -4.93
CA GLY A 113 17.63 25.53 -4.50
C GLY A 113 18.30 24.25 -4.96
N ALA A 114 18.37 23.25 -4.09
CA ALA A 114 18.88 21.93 -4.43
C ALA A 114 17.75 21.06 -4.95
N THR A 115 17.99 20.37 -6.07
CA THR A 115 17.02 19.47 -6.70
C THR A 115 17.74 18.31 -7.40
N ILE A 116 16.99 17.31 -7.83
CA ILE A 116 17.46 16.24 -8.71
C ILE A 116 17.10 16.63 -10.14
N LEU A 117 18.12 16.94 -10.94
CA LEU A 117 17.95 17.19 -12.37
C LEU A 117 17.88 15.85 -13.11
N LYS A 118 16.75 15.59 -13.72
CA LYS A 118 16.45 14.35 -14.44
C LYS A 118 16.58 14.61 -15.94
N GLY A 119 17.62 14.04 -16.53
CA GLY A 119 17.88 14.09 -17.96
C GLY A 119 17.08 13.01 -18.67
N VAL A 120 16.18 13.42 -19.57
CA VAL A 120 15.28 12.52 -20.29
C VAL A 120 15.35 12.71 -21.79
N ASN A 121 14.95 11.68 -22.55
CA ASN A 121 14.84 11.68 -23.99
C ASN A 121 13.40 12.03 -24.44
N ASN A 122 13.21 12.29 -25.74
CA ASN A 122 11.90 12.60 -26.34
C ASN A 122 10.86 11.50 -26.19
N ASN A 123 11.27 10.26 -25.97
CA ASN A 123 10.39 9.10 -25.80
C ASN A 123 10.20 8.77 -24.31
N TYR A 124 10.47 9.69 -23.40
CA TYR A 124 10.29 9.44 -21.98
C TYR A 124 8.81 9.29 -21.64
N HIS A 125 8.46 8.21 -20.98
CA HIS A 125 7.08 7.78 -20.74
C HIS A 125 6.21 8.79 -19.97
N LEU A 126 6.81 9.62 -19.14
CA LEU A 126 6.08 10.65 -18.37
C LEU A 126 5.85 11.96 -19.11
N LEU A 127 6.38 12.16 -20.34
CA LEU A 127 6.21 13.43 -21.04
C LEU A 127 4.75 13.81 -21.19
N GLY A 128 3.88 12.88 -21.62
CA GLY A 128 2.45 13.15 -21.75
C GLY A 128 1.75 13.44 -20.42
N VAL A 129 2.23 12.85 -19.32
CA VAL A 129 1.71 13.13 -17.96
C VAL A 129 2.19 14.52 -17.53
N LEU A 130 3.47 14.85 -17.72
CA LEU A 130 4.02 16.16 -17.39
C LEU A 130 3.32 17.28 -18.15
N ASP A 131 3.04 17.08 -19.44
CA ASP A 131 2.31 18.04 -20.26
C ASP A 131 0.87 18.25 -19.77
N SER A 132 0.19 17.18 -19.32
CA SER A 132 -1.16 17.28 -18.77
C SER A 132 -1.23 17.98 -17.41
N LEU A 133 -0.13 18.02 -16.69
CA LEU A 133 0.04 18.64 -15.38
C LEU A 133 0.79 19.98 -15.45
N SER A 134 1.04 20.49 -16.67
CA SER A 134 1.67 21.76 -16.88
C SER A 134 0.79 22.93 -16.45
N LEU A 135 1.33 23.82 -15.63
CA LEU A 135 0.71 25.10 -15.33
C LEU A 135 1.01 26.13 -16.43
N ILE A 136 2.24 26.15 -16.92
CA ILE A 136 2.73 27.11 -17.90
C ILE A 136 3.76 26.42 -18.79
N GLY A 137 3.69 26.65 -20.10
CA GLY A 137 4.64 26.11 -21.06
C GLY A 137 4.49 24.62 -21.33
N VAL A 138 5.35 24.08 -22.19
CA VAL A 138 5.42 22.66 -22.56
C VAL A 138 6.87 22.24 -22.60
N PHE A 139 7.21 21.13 -21.97
CA PHE A 139 8.57 20.63 -21.95
C PHE A 139 8.91 19.85 -23.23
N SER A 140 9.96 20.29 -23.94
CA SER A 140 10.49 19.56 -25.08
C SER A 140 11.95 19.14 -24.85
N PRO A 141 12.24 17.85 -24.66
CA PRO A 141 13.61 17.34 -24.53
C PRO A 141 14.47 17.53 -25.81
N SER A 142 13.86 17.97 -26.92
CA SER A 142 14.57 18.25 -28.16
C SER A 142 15.31 19.61 -28.14
N LYS A 143 14.87 20.55 -27.31
CA LYS A 143 15.48 21.86 -27.20
C LYS A 143 16.64 21.81 -26.21
N ASP A 144 17.85 22.07 -26.67
CA ASP A 144 19.04 22.08 -25.81
C ASP A 144 18.91 23.15 -24.71
N ASN A 145 19.45 22.81 -23.54
CA ASN A 145 19.42 23.64 -22.33
C ASN A 145 18.04 24.06 -21.82
N SER A 146 16.98 23.37 -22.24
CA SER A 146 15.64 23.57 -21.69
C SER A 146 15.50 22.98 -20.27
N LEU A 147 14.70 23.67 -19.45
CA LEU A 147 14.41 23.27 -18.06
C LEU A 147 12.93 23.30 -17.78
N TYR A 148 12.44 22.25 -17.17
CA TYR A 148 11.06 22.11 -16.71
C TYR A 148 11.05 21.93 -15.20
N LEU A 149 10.41 22.86 -14.49
CA LEU A 149 10.47 22.98 -13.03
C LEU A 149 9.16 22.57 -12.36
N GLY A 150 9.24 22.03 -11.16
CA GLY A 150 8.10 21.96 -10.27
C GLY A 150 7.69 23.34 -9.75
N ALA A 151 6.39 23.55 -9.55
CA ALA A 151 5.83 24.86 -9.15
C ALA A 151 6.40 25.36 -7.81
N ASP A 152 6.61 24.49 -6.84
CA ASP A 152 7.16 24.86 -5.55
C ASP A 152 8.65 25.28 -5.65
N LEU A 153 9.44 24.56 -6.45
CA LEU A 153 10.82 24.93 -6.71
C LEU A 153 10.91 26.26 -7.48
N ALA A 154 10.06 26.46 -8.50
CA ALA A 154 9.96 27.70 -9.24
C ALA A 154 9.59 28.89 -8.35
N SER A 155 8.64 28.70 -7.44
CA SER A 155 8.25 29.71 -6.45
C SER A 155 9.41 30.05 -5.50
N SER A 156 10.13 29.04 -5.00
CA SER A 156 11.27 29.23 -4.08
C SER A 156 12.45 29.95 -4.71
N LEU A 157 12.60 29.84 -6.03
CA LEU A 157 13.61 30.52 -6.83
C LEU A 157 13.13 31.88 -7.39
N GLU A 158 11.89 32.28 -7.07
CA GLU A 158 11.26 33.52 -7.60
C GLU A 158 11.37 33.63 -9.14
N VAL A 159 11.02 32.49 -9.79
CA VAL A 159 11.12 32.39 -11.25
C VAL A 159 10.12 33.31 -11.93
N VAL A 160 10.64 34.12 -12.86
CA VAL A 160 9.84 34.96 -13.75
C VAL A 160 9.88 34.34 -15.16
N MET A 161 8.72 34.05 -15.74
CA MET A 161 8.65 33.55 -17.11
C MET A 161 8.90 34.66 -18.09
N SER A 162 10.15 34.86 -18.47
CA SER A 162 10.58 35.78 -19.53
C SER A 162 11.68 35.12 -20.37
N GLU A 163 11.79 35.51 -21.64
CA GLU A 163 12.77 34.93 -22.57
C GLU A 163 14.22 35.10 -22.10
N ASP A 164 14.51 36.13 -21.28
CA ASP A 164 15.84 36.39 -20.75
C ASP A 164 16.14 35.73 -19.41
N PHE A 165 15.15 35.09 -18.79
CA PHE A 165 15.33 34.46 -17.46
C PHE A 165 15.89 33.04 -17.59
N SER A 166 17.03 32.82 -16.98
CA SER A 166 17.70 31.52 -16.97
C SER A 166 18.21 31.19 -15.57
N LEU A 167 18.25 29.90 -15.26
CA LEU A 167 18.84 29.37 -14.03
C LEU A 167 20.21 28.75 -14.31
N LEU A 168 21.15 28.96 -13.40
CA LEU A 168 22.44 28.31 -13.43
C LEU A 168 22.35 26.96 -12.72
N ALA A 169 22.44 25.86 -13.45
CA ALA A 169 22.54 24.53 -12.90
C ALA A 169 23.98 24.16 -12.59
N THR A 170 24.29 23.84 -11.35
CA THR A 170 25.64 23.48 -10.89
C THR A 170 25.65 22.06 -10.37
N ALA A 171 26.52 21.22 -10.95
CA ALA A 171 26.72 19.83 -10.55
C ALA A 171 28.17 19.51 -10.23
N ALA A 172 28.43 18.53 -9.40
CA ALA A 172 29.76 18.03 -9.11
C ALA A 172 30.33 17.26 -10.30
N LYS A 173 31.59 17.52 -10.65
CA LYS A 173 32.33 16.81 -11.72
C LYS A 173 32.58 15.35 -11.30
N LYS A 174 32.18 14.39 -12.13
CA LYS A 174 32.43 12.95 -11.87
C LYS A 174 33.85 12.51 -12.30
N LYS A 175 34.49 13.21 -13.24
CA LYS A 175 35.86 12.92 -13.70
C LYS A 175 36.81 14.06 -13.35
N THR A 176 37.30 14.11 -12.12
CA THR A 176 38.42 14.98 -11.75
C THR A 176 39.69 14.14 -11.63
N ARG A 177 40.31 13.79 -12.76
CA ARG A 177 41.63 13.12 -12.77
C ARG A 177 42.81 14.11 -12.89
N SER A 178 42.55 15.42 -12.90
CA SER A 178 43.61 16.43 -12.98
C SER A 178 43.79 17.10 -11.63
N LEU A 179 45.01 16.99 -11.10
CA LEU A 179 45.48 17.73 -9.91
C LEU A 179 45.44 19.24 -10.08
N PHE A 180 45.18 19.74 -11.30
CA PHE A 180 45.13 21.16 -11.68
C PHE A 180 43.73 21.64 -12.09
N SER A 181 42.69 20.89 -11.80
CA SER A 181 41.32 21.35 -12.08
C SER A 181 40.89 22.39 -11.03
N PHE A 182 40.84 23.66 -11.43
CA PHE A 182 40.51 24.81 -10.57
C PHE A 182 39.04 24.80 -10.04
N SER A 183 38.14 24.00 -10.58
CA SER A 183 36.78 23.92 -10.12
C SER A 183 36.30 22.46 -10.07
N PRO A 184 35.82 21.98 -8.90
CA PRO A 184 35.22 20.65 -8.75
C PRO A 184 33.80 20.57 -9.31
N PHE A 185 33.24 21.69 -9.80
CA PHE A 185 31.88 21.80 -10.30
C PHE A 185 31.85 22.21 -11.76
N ASN A 186 30.84 21.72 -12.46
CA ASN A 186 30.41 22.24 -13.74
C ASN A 186 29.13 23.04 -13.57
N SER A 187 28.95 24.08 -14.38
CA SER A 187 27.75 24.89 -14.40
C SER A 187 27.29 25.13 -15.82
N THR A 188 25.98 25.08 -16.03
CA THR A 188 25.34 25.33 -17.33
C THR A 188 24.12 26.22 -17.12
N LYS A 189 23.91 27.20 -17.99
CA LYS A 189 22.69 28.00 -17.99
C LYS A 189 21.56 27.19 -18.63
N LEU A 190 20.40 27.16 -17.97
CA LEU A 190 19.19 26.48 -18.43
C LEU A 190 18.08 27.50 -18.59
N GLU A 191 17.36 27.42 -19.71
CA GLU A 191 16.19 28.24 -20.03
C GLU A 191 14.92 27.54 -19.54
N ILE A 192 14.05 28.29 -18.90
CA ILE A 192 12.81 27.71 -18.36
C ILE A 192 11.78 27.65 -19.47
N GLU A 193 11.37 26.44 -19.85
CA GLU A 193 10.30 26.20 -20.83
C GLU A 193 8.93 26.03 -20.24
N GLY A 194 8.86 25.59 -18.98
CA GLY A 194 7.58 25.43 -18.34
C GLY A 194 7.69 25.04 -16.87
N ILE A 195 6.52 25.05 -16.23
CA ILE A 195 6.33 24.74 -14.81
C ILE A 195 5.21 23.71 -14.69
N TYR A 196 5.45 22.63 -13.97
CA TYR A 196 4.45 21.60 -13.69
C TYR A 196 4.03 21.58 -12.22
N GLN A 197 2.80 21.11 -11.95
CA GLN A 197 2.27 20.95 -10.61
C GLN A 197 1.72 19.55 -10.41
N ILE A 198 2.19 18.86 -9.35
CA ILE A 198 1.76 17.51 -9.00
C ILE A 198 1.53 17.40 -7.50
N SER A 199 2.60 17.45 -6.72
CA SER A 199 2.61 17.43 -5.26
C SER A 199 3.88 18.12 -4.76
N LEU A 200 3.79 18.77 -3.61
CA LEU A 200 4.90 19.54 -3.04
C LEU A 200 6.21 18.76 -2.95
N ASP A 201 6.16 17.48 -2.60
CA ASP A 201 7.34 16.64 -2.44
C ASP A 201 8.03 16.35 -3.77
N ILE A 202 7.27 16.13 -4.86
CA ILE A 202 7.80 15.88 -6.20
C ILE A 202 8.29 17.17 -6.84
N GLU A 203 7.53 18.26 -6.69
CA GLU A 203 7.84 19.58 -7.25
C GLU A 203 9.15 20.17 -6.70
N LYS A 204 9.45 19.91 -5.42
CA LYS A 204 10.76 20.28 -4.83
C LYS A 204 11.90 19.38 -5.26
N LYS A 205 11.57 18.09 -5.44
CA LYS A 205 12.58 17.04 -5.59
C LYS A 205 13.15 16.96 -7.01
N TYR A 206 12.31 17.17 -8.03
CA TYR A 206 12.71 16.95 -9.43
C TYR A 206 12.60 18.19 -10.29
N ALA A 207 13.57 18.31 -11.21
CA ALA A 207 13.51 19.17 -12.37
C ALA A 207 13.91 18.34 -13.60
N PHE A 208 13.39 18.66 -14.79
CA PHE A 208 13.64 17.90 -16.01
C PHE A 208 14.42 18.73 -17.01
N ALA A 209 15.35 18.07 -17.71
CA ALA A 209 16.12 18.67 -18.80
C ALA A 209 16.42 17.62 -19.88
N PRO A 210 16.82 18.00 -21.08
CA PRO A 210 17.30 17.06 -22.08
C PRO A 210 18.48 16.24 -21.56
N ILE A 211 18.48 14.94 -21.84
CA ILE A 211 19.53 14.03 -21.34
C ILE A 211 20.93 14.45 -21.81
N LYS A 212 21.02 15.03 -23.01
CA LYS A 212 22.30 15.58 -23.57
C LYS A 212 22.85 16.71 -22.71
N THR A 213 21.98 17.63 -22.28
CA THR A 213 22.33 18.74 -21.40
C THR A 213 22.82 18.25 -20.03
N VAL A 214 22.11 17.34 -19.42
CA VAL A 214 22.50 16.75 -18.11
C VAL A 214 23.83 16.00 -18.25
N ARG A 215 23.98 15.20 -19.33
CA ARG A 215 25.22 14.48 -19.63
C ARG A 215 26.43 15.41 -19.74
N SER A 216 26.30 16.52 -20.45
CA SER A 216 27.38 17.52 -20.60
C SER A 216 27.68 18.21 -19.27
N LEU A 217 26.66 18.54 -18.48
CA LEU A 217 26.81 19.17 -17.16
C LEU A 217 27.61 18.28 -16.20
N VAL A 218 27.31 16.98 -16.18
CA VAL A 218 27.98 16.02 -15.28
C VAL A 218 29.33 15.55 -15.84
N GLY A 219 29.51 15.62 -17.14
CA GLY A 219 30.73 15.19 -17.85
C GLY A 219 30.85 13.65 -17.94
N THR A 220 29.73 12.95 -18.20
CA THR A 220 29.70 11.48 -18.37
C THR A 220 29.83 11.07 -19.84
N ASN A 221 30.11 9.77 -20.07
CA ASN A 221 30.23 9.21 -21.43
C ASN A 221 28.83 9.06 -22.08
N GLU A 222 28.77 8.91 -23.41
CA GLU A 222 27.52 8.83 -24.18
C GLU A 222 26.59 7.70 -23.73
N ASN A 223 27.15 6.54 -23.43
CA ASN A 223 26.36 5.35 -23.02
C ASN A 223 26.30 5.14 -21.51
N SER A 224 26.58 6.18 -20.72
CA SER A 224 26.51 6.12 -19.27
C SER A 224 25.16 6.67 -18.76
N TYR A 225 24.47 5.88 -17.95
CA TYR A 225 23.17 6.23 -17.38
C TYR A 225 23.17 5.94 -15.88
N THR A 226 22.34 6.65 -15.15
CA THR A 226 22.12 6.38 -13.72
C THR A 226 21.07 5.31 -13.49
N SER A 227 20.09 5.22 -14.42
CA SER A 227 19.02 4.23 -14.34
C SER A 227 18.34 4.00 -15.68
N VAL A 228 17.63 2.88 -15.77
CA VAL A 228 16.60 2.64 -16.80
C VAL A 228 15.25 2.49 -16.09
N GLU A 229 14.30 3.32 -16.48
CA GLU A 229 12.94 3.31 -15.99
C GLU A 229 12.06 2.48 -16.91
N ILE A 230 11.32 1.55 -16.35
CA ILE A 230 10.53 0.57 -17.08
C ILE A 230 9.07 0.67 -16.67
N ILE A 231 8.20 0.79 -17.66
CA ILE A 231 6.75 0.66 -17.53
C ILE A 231 6.36 -0.72 -18.05
N THR A 232 5.53 -1.42 -17.29
CA THR A 232 5.13 -2.80 -17.60
C THR A 232 3.69 -2.91 -18.12
N ASN A 233 3.42 -3.99 -18.85
CA ASN A 233 2.07 -4.38 -19.27
C ASN A 233 1.39 -5.15 -18.13
N GLY A 234 0.94 -4.45 -17.07
CA GLY A 234 0.35 -5.06 -15.88
C GLY A 234 1.37 -5.30 -14.77
N PHE A 235 0.97 -6.06 -13.74
CA PHE A 235 1.83 -6.31 -12.59
C PHE A 235 2.90 -7.35 -12.90
N VAL A 236 4.17 -6.93 -12.85
CA VAL A 236 5.36 -7.78 -13.03
C VAL A 236 6.26 -7.60 -11.82
N GLY A 237 6.62 -8.70 -11.16
CA GLY A 237 7.57 -8.67 -10.04
C GLY A 237 8.99 -8.39 -10.50
N LYS A 238 9.77 -7.69 -9.68
CA LYS A 238 11.18 -7.36 -9.97
C LYS A 238 12.06 -8.59 -10.22
N GLU A 239 11.68 -9.74 -9.65
CA GLU A 239 12.40 -11.02 -9.83
C GLU A 239 12.34 -11.53 -11.27
N VAL A 240 11.25 -11.23 -11.99
CA VAL A 240 11.09 -11.63 -13.40
C VAL A 240 12.09 -10.86 -14.25
N LEU A 241 12.09 -9.53 -14.14
CA LEU A 241 13.02 -8.68 -14.89
C LEU A 241 14.46 -8.96 -14.48
N SER A 242 14.75 -9.17 -13.19
CA SER A 242 16.10 -9.47 -12.70
C SER A 242 16.69 -10.72 -13.35
N LYS A 243 15.88 -11.76 -13.54
CA LYS A 243 16.31 -13.00 -14.23
C LYS A 243 16.57 -12.79 -15.72
N GLU A 244 15.73 -11.99 -16.39
CA GLU A 244 15.86 -11.73 -17.83
C GLU A 244 17.07 -10.85 -18.17
N ILE A 245 17.43 -9.91 -17.28
CA ILE A 245 18.61 -9.05 -17.49
C ILE A 245 19.90 -9.67 -16.95
N ASP A 246 19.81 -10.76 -16.19
CA ASP A 246 21.00 -11.46 -15.69
C ASP A 246 21.82 -12.02 -16.87
N GLY A 247 23.06 -11.56 -16.99
CA GLY A 247 23.93 -11.85 -18.11
C GLY A 247 23.68 -11.05 -19.40
N LEU A 248 22.60 -10.23 -19.48
CA LEU A 248 22.38 -9.33 -20.61
C LEU A 248 23.25 -8.07 -20.52
N LEU A 249 23.35 -7.50 -19.32
CA LEU A 249 24.11 -6.30 -19.06
C LEU A 249 25.52 -6.62 -18.58
N ASN A 250 26.53 -5.94 -19.17
CA ASN A 250 27.93 -6.13 -18.79
C ASN A 250 28.30 -5.52 -17.41
N SER A 251 27.39 -4.78 -16.80
CA SER A 251 27.58 -4.15 -15.50
C SER A 251 26.65 -4.82 -14.47
N PRO A 252 27.10 -5.05 -13.23
CA PRO A 252 26.22 -5.53 -12.17
C PRO A 252 25.15 -4.47 -11.87
N VAL A 253 23.88 -4.89 -11.96
CA VAL A 253 22.71 -4.02 -11.77
C VAL A 253 21.71 -4.63 -10.80
N VAL A 254 20.90 -3.80 -10.20
CA VAL A 254 19.80 -4.19 -9.30
C VAL A 254 18.50 -3.65 -9.86
N VAL A 255 17.46 -4.47 -9.80
CA VAL A 255 16.10 -4.08 -10.16
C VAL A 255 15.36 -3.66 -8.90
N LEU A 256 14.82 -2.45 -8.90
CA LEU A 256 14.00 -1.90 -7.84
C LEU A 256 12.54 -1.84 -8.31
N ASP A 257 11.61 -2.15 -7.42
CA ASP A 257 10.18 -1.90 -7.59
C ASP A 257 9.76 -0.60 -6.88
N LYS A 258 8.47 -0.25 -6.98
CA LYS A 258 7.92 0.95 -6.33
C LYS A 258 8.11 0.95 -4.81
N GLN A 259 8.14 -0.22 -4.16
CA GLN A 259 8.38 -0.34 -2.73
C GLN A 259 9.82 0.01 -2.37
N ASP A 260 10.76 -0.46 -3.17
CA ASP A 260 12.20 -0.18 -3.00
C ASP A 260 12.52 1.30 -3.28
N LEU A 261 11.76 1.94 -4.19
CA LEU A 261 11.93 3.37 -4.51
C LEU A 261 11.45 4.29 -3.37
N ASN A 262 10.42 3.85 -2.63
CA ASN A 262 9.81 4.63 -1.53
C ASN A 262 9.69 3.83 -0.23
N PRO A 263 10.79 3.28 0.31
CA PRO A 263 10.74 2.35 1.45
C PRO A 263 10.17 2.99 2.72
N ALA A 264 10.39 4.29 2.93
CA ALA A 264 9.87 5.01 4.09
C ALA A 264 8.35 5.11 4.04
N LEU A 265 7.77 5.45 2.88
CA LEU A 265 6.33 5.52 2.67
C LEU A 265 5.66 4.15 2.89
N TYR A 266 6.19 3.11 2.25
CA TYR A 266 5.62 1.77 2.40
C TYR A 266 5.74 1.23 3.82
N LYS A 267 6.86 1.50 4.50
CA LYS A 267 7.05 1.13 5.92
C LYS A 267 6.04 1.85 6.81
N MET A 268 5.81 3.16 6.60
CA MET A 268 4.82 3.94 7.33
C MET A 268 3.42 3.33 7.14
N LEU A 269 2.97 3.15 5.90
CA LEU A 269 1.66 2.60 5.58
C LEU A 269 1.45 1.18 6.15
N ASN A 270 2.47 0.34 6.11
CA ASN A 270 2.40 -1.02 6.67
C ASN A 270 2.33 -0.99 8.21
N THR A 271 3.06 -0.06 8.85
CA THR A 271 3.04 0.10 10.32
C THR A 271 1.68 0.62 10.79
N GLU A 272 1.10 1.60 10.09
CA GLU A 272 -0.24 2.11 10.39
C GLU A 272 -1.30 1.01 10.25
N ASN A 273 -1.26 0.23 9.17
CA ASN A 273 -2.17 -0.89 8.95
C ASN A 273 -2.07 -1.93 10.09
N LEU A 274 -0.86 -2.25 10.52
CA LEU A 274 -0.63 -3.16 11.66
C LEU A 274 -1.20 -2.58 12.97
N ALA A 275 -0.95 -1.30 13.26
CA ALA A 275 -1.45 -0.65 14.47
C ALA A 275 -2.98 -0.67 14.51
N VAL A 276 -3.62 -0.33 13.40
CA VAL A 276 -5.08 -0.38 13.25
C VAL A 276 -5.62 -1.80 13.44
N TYR A 277 -4.99 -2.79 12.80
CA TYR A 277 -5.36 -4.19 12.99
C TYR A 277 -5.29 -4.60 14.46
N LEU A 278 -4.24 -4.24 15.18
CA LEU A 278 -4.08 -4.58 16.61
C LEU A 278 -5.16 -3.92 17.48
N ILE A 279 -5.48 -2.63 17.24
CA ILE A 279 -6.51 -1.92 17.99
C ILE A 279 -7.89 -2.60 17.80
N PHE A 280 -8.28 -2.87 16.55
CA PHE A 280 -9.58 -3.49 16.28
C PHE A 280 -9.64 -4.97 16.65
N SER A 281 -8.50 -5.68 16.64
CA SER A 281 -8.40 -7.04 17.20
C SER A 281 -8.61 -7.04 18.70
N LEU A 282 -8.16 -6.00 19.42
CA LEU A 282 -8.46 -5.82 20.83
C LEU A 282 -9.98 -5.59 21.07
N VAL A 283 -10.63 -4.80 20.23
CA VAL A 283 -12.09 -4.61 20.29
C VAL A 283 -12.82 -5.94 20.04
N ALA A 284 -12.34 -6.73 19.07
CA ALA A 284 -12.87 -8.06 18.81
C ALA A 284 -12.67 -8.99 20.03
N LEU A 285 -11.52 -8.93 20.69
CA LEU A 285 -11.24 -9.68 21.92
C LEU A 285 -12.23 -9.31 23.04
N ILE A 286 -12.49 -8.03 23.25
CA ILE A 286 -13.49 -7.57 24.23
C ILE A 286 -14.88 -8.12 23.89
N SER A 287 -15.26 -8.13 22.63
CA SER A 287 -16.52 -8.74 22.17
C SER A 287 -16.61 -10.23 22.50
N MET A 288 -15.47 -10.95 22.45
CA MET A 288 -15.40 -12.36 22.81
C MET A 288 -15.56 -12.62 24.31
N PHE A 289 -15.18 -11.69 25.18
CA PHE A 289 -15.48 -11.81 26.62
C PHE A 289 -16.99 -11.79 26.90
N ASN A 290 -17.78 -11.05 26.13
CA ASN A 290 -19.24 -11.11 26.20
C ASN A 290 -19.77 -12.48 25.81
N LEU A 291 -19.15 -13.17 24.85
CA LEU A 291 -19.47 -14.54 24.49
C LEU A 291 -19.19 -15.52 25.66
N VAL A 292 -18.06 -15.38 26.35
CA VAL A 292 -17.74 -16.19 27.53
C VAL A 292 -18.80 -16.03 28.61
N GLY A 293 -19.19 -14.78 28.91
CA GLY A 293 -20.25 -14.47 29.87
C GLY A 293 -21.59 -15.14 29.47
N SER A 294 -21.96 -14.97 28.19
CA SER A 294 -23.19 -15.55 27.65
C SER A 294 -23.21 -17.09 27.73
N LEU A 295 -22.12 -17.75 27.31
CA LEU A 295 -21.99 -19.21 27.41
C LEU A 295 -22.04 -19.70 28.87
N THR A 296 -21.39 -18.98 29.79
CA THR A 296 -21.39 -19.34 31.22
C THR A 296 -22.79 -19.26 31.82
N ILE A 297 -23.53 -18.18 31.54
CA ILE A 297 -24.89 -17.99 31.99
C ILE A 297 -25.81 -19.11 31.43
N MET A 298 -25.63 -19.43 30.14
CA MET A 298 -26.40 -20.49 29.49
C MET A 298 -26.11 -21.87 30.10
N MET A 299 -24.86 -22.18 30.45
CA MET A 299 -24.51 -23.43 31.16
C MET A 299 -25.18 -23.54 32.50
N VAL A 300 -25.24 -22.44 33.26
CA VAL A 300 -25.92 -22.42 34.58
C VAL A 300 -27.43 -22.61 34.42
N GLU A 301 -28.07 -21.94 33.48
CA GLU A 301 -29.53 -22.06 33.25
C GLU A 301 -29.93 -23.46 32.77
N LYS A 302 -29.17 -24.06 31.88
CA LYS A 302 -29.41 -25.39 31.33
C LYS A 302 -28.95 -26.53 32.26
N LYS A 303 -28.52 -26.22 33.50
CA LYS A 303 -28.02 -27.22 34.48
C LYS A 303 -29.07 -28.33 34.78
N LYS A 304 -30.36 -27.99 34.75
CA LYS A 304 -31.46 -28.99 34.93
C LYS A 304 -31.55 -29.94 33.74
N ASP A 305 -31.50 -29.39 32.51
CA ASP A 305 -31.58 -30.18 31.29
C ASP A 305 -30.35 -31.11 31.17
N LEU A 306 -29.17 -30.62 31.60
CA LEU A 306 -27.93 -31.40 31.66
C LEU A 306 -28.01 -32.55 32.66
N LYS A 307 -28.68 -32.36 33.84
CA LYS A 307 -28.91 -33.43 34.81
C LYS A 307 -29.78 -34.55 34.21
N ILE A 308 -30.84 -34.17 33.48
CA ILE A 308 -31.70 -35.16 32.78
C ILE A 308 -30.88 -35.93 31.74
N LEU A 309 -30.04 -35.23 30.97
CA LEU A 309 -29.19 -35.84 29.95
C LEU A 309 -28.15 -36.79 30.58
N LYS A 310 -27.61 -36.43 31.77
CA LYS A 310 -26.73 -37.32 32.56
C LYS A 310 -27.44 -38.58 33.02
N SER A 311 -28.70 -38.48 33.46
CA SER A 311 -29.53 -39.65 33.85
C SER A 311 -29.83 -40.56 32.67
N LEU A 312 -29.84 -40.04 31.44
CA LEU A 312 -29.98 -40.78 30.18
C LEU A 312 -28.65 -41.36 29.65
N GLY A 313 -27.56 -41.28 30.43
CA GLY A 313 -26.25 -41.85 30.08
C GLY A 313 -25.28 -40.90 29.41
N GLY A 314 -25.57 -39.57 29.32
CA GLY A 314 -24.66 -38.56 28.83
C GLY A 314 -23.46 -38.35 29.78
N LYS A 315 -22.28 -38.14 29.22
CA LYS A 315 -21.04 -37.88 29.97
C LYS A 315 -20.84 -36.38 30.18
N GLU A 316 -20.22 -35.96 31.28
CA GLU A 316 -19.91 -34.54 31.57
C GLU A 316 -19.07 -33.90 30.47
N GLY A 317 -18.13 -34.65 29.89
CA GLY A 317 -17.34 -34.16 28.74
C GLY A 317 -18.15 -33.86 27.47
N ASP A 318 -19.34 -34.44 27.32
CA ASP A 318 -20.21 -34.18 26.17
C ASP A 318 -20.94 -32.84 26.32
N PHE A 319 -21.23 -32.41 27.56
CA PHE A 319 -21.81 -31.10 27.85
C PHE A 319 -20.85 -29.97 27.50
N ASN A 320 -19.57 -30.10 27.86
CA ASN A 320 -18.55 -29.13 27.50
C ASN A 320 -18.41 -29.02 25.98
N LYS A 321 -18.49 -30.12 25.24
CA LYS A 321 -18.49 -30.14 23.79
C LYS A 321 -19.68 -29.40 23.16
N ILE A 322 -20.90 -29.55 23.75
CA ILE A 322 -22.11 -28.87 23.27
C ILE A 322 -21.89 -27.35 23.33
N PHE A 323 -21.44 -26.82 24.47
CA PHE A 323 -21.23 -25.39 24.65
C PHE A 323 -20.01 -24.86 23.89
N PHE A 324 -18.96 -25.66 23.75
CA PHE A 324 -17.81 -25.32 22.88
C PHE A 324 -18.27 -25.15 21.44
N ILE A 325 -19.01 -26.13 20.90
CA ILE A 325 -19.54 -26.07 19.52
C ILE A 325 -20.48 -24.88 19.36
N LEU A 326 -21.34 -24.62 20.36
CA LEU A 326 -22.25 -23.48 20.36
C LEU A 326 -21.48 -22.14 20.27
N GLY A 327 -20.42 -21.97 21.06
CA GLY A 327 -19.60 -20.78 21.05
C GLY A 327 -18.85 -20.59 19.69
N VAL A 328 -18.32 -21.69 19.14
CA VAL A 328 -17.70 -21.68 17.82
C VAL A 328 -18.72 -21.32 16.73
N PHE A 329 -19.95 -21.91 16.78
CA PHE A 329 -20.99 -21.52 15.81
C PHE A 329 -21.39 -20.07 15.95
N THR A 330 -21.56 -19.55 17.17
CA THR A 330 -21.87 -18.14 17.40
C THR A 330 -20.79 -17.23 16.79
N SER A 331 -19.52 -17.56 16.97
CA SER A 331 -18.40 -16.79 16.41
C SER A 331 -18.34 -16.86 14.88
N VAL A 332 -18.50 -18.06 14.31
CA VAL A 332 -18.44 -18.26 12.85
C VAL A 332 -19.62 -17.58 12.15
N PHE A 333 -20.84 -17.79 12.62
CA PHE A 333 -22.01 -17.12 12.04
C PHE A 333 -21.98 -15.61 12.25
N GLY A 334 -21.48 -15.15 13.43
CA GLY A 334 -21.26 -13.72 13.69
C GLY A 334 -20.24 -13.09 12.74
N ALA A 335 -19.14 -13.81 12.49
CA ALA A 335 -18.13 -13.36 11.52
C ALA A 335 -18.70 -13.27 10.09
N PHE A 336 -19.42 -14.31 9.64
CA PHE A 336 -20.02 -14.28 8.31
C PHE A 336 -21.03 -13.16 8.14
N LEU A 337 -21.92 -12.95 9.11
CA LEU A 337 -22.91 -11.88 9.04
C LEU A 337 -22.24 -10.50 9.11
N GLY A 338 -21.22 -10.34 9.96
CA GLY A 338 -20.47 -9.09 10.05
C GLY A 338 -19.68 -8.77 8.77
N ILE A 339 -19.04 -9.76 8.16
CA ILE A 339 -18.39 -9.64 6.86
C ILE A 339 -19.41 -9.25 5.78
N PHE A 340 -20.58 -9.87 5.77
CA PHE A 340 -21.65 -9.53 4.84
C PHE A 340 -22.14 -8.09 5.00
N ILE A 341 -22.34 -7.63 6.24
CA ILE A 341 -22.74 -6.24 6.53
C ILE A 341 -21.64 -5.27 6.08
N ALA A 342 -20.36 -5.58 6.39
CA ALA A 342 -19.25 -4.77 5.94
C ALA A 342 -19.18 -4.68 4.40
N TRP A 343 -19.37 -5.79 3.71
CA TRP A 343 -19.44 -5.82 2.25
C TRP A 343 -20.53 -4.90 1.71
N VAL A 344 -21.74 -4.97 2.29
CA VAL A 344 -22.85 -4.08 1.92
C VAL A 344 -22.47 -2.62 2.13
N VAL A 345 -21.90 -2.26 3.28
CA VAL A 345 -21.46 -0.87 3.59
C VAL A 345 -20.42 -0.39 2.57
N ILE A 346 -19.44 -1.23 2.23
CA ILE A 346 -18.39 -0.90 1.27
C ILE A 346 -18.98 -0.69 -0.14
N VAL A 347 -19.89 -1.56 -0.57
CA VAL A 347 -20.57 -1.40 -1.87
C VAL A 347 -21.36 -0.10 -1.91
N PHE A 348 -22.10 0.24 -0.85
CA PHE A 348 -22.83 1.51 -0.75
C PHE A 348 -21.88 2.71 -0.79
N GLN A 349 -20.77 2.68 -0.08
CA GLN A 349 -19.77 3.76 -0.11
C GLN A 349 -19.22 3.97 -1.53
N ASN A 350 -18.84 2.88 -2.21
CA ASN A 350 -18.28 2.97 -3.55
C ASN A 350 -19.30 3.43 -4.61
N SER A 351 -20.61 3.14 -4.39
CA SER A 351 -21.67 3.51 -5.33
C SER A 351 -22.21 4.93 -5.10
N TYR A 352 -22.31 5.37 -3.86
CA TYR A 352 -22.98 6.63 -3.47
C TYR A 352 -22.05 7.69 -2.90
N SER A 353 -20.75 7.37 -2.68
CA SER A 353 -19.75 8.32 -2.17
C SER A 353 -20.20 9.04 -0.88
N LEU A 354 -20.78 8.27 0.07
CA LEU A 354 -21.36 8.81 1.30
C LEU A 354 -20.35 9.59 2.17
N VAL A 355 -19.12 9.11 2.17
CA VAL A 355 -18.00 9.74 2.87
C VAL A 355 -17.00 10.23 1.84
N VAL A 356 -16.58 11.49 1.94
CA VAL A 356 -15.58 12.12 1.08
C VAL A 356 -14.34 12.48 1.89
N VAL A 357 -13.22 12.61 1.22
CA VAL A 357 -11.96 13.07 1.84
C VAL A 357 -12.14 14.50 2.31
N PRO A 358 -11.87 14.83 3.60
CA PRO A 358 -12.06 16.17 4.13
C PRO A 358 -11.37 17.25 3.28
N GLY A 359 -12.12 18.30 2.94
CA GLY A 359 -11.62 19.41 2.12
C GLY A 359 -11.61 19.17 0.62
N THR A 360 -12.13 18.02 0.15
CA THR A 360 -12.20 17.68 -1.28
C THR A 360 -13.57 17.13 -1.64
N SER A 361 -13.86 17.00 -2.95
CA SER A 361 -15.04 16.29 -3.47
C SER A 361 -14.74 14.82 -3.82
N ILE A 362 -13.55 14.34 -3.48
CA ILE A 362 -13.09 12.98 -3.81
C ILE A 362 -13.73 11.97 -2.84
N PRO A 363 -14.40 10.91 -3.34
CA PRO A 363 -14.91 9.85 -2.48
C PRO A 363 -13.79 9.22 -1.63
N TYR A 364 -14.08 8.93 -0.35
CA TYR A 364 -13.10 8.23 0.48
C TYR A 364 -12.81 6.85 -0.12
N PRO A 365 -11.56 6.56 -0.50
CA PRO A 365 -11.21 5.33 -1.19
C PRO A 365 -11.34 4.13 -0.23
N ILE A 366 -12.08 3.10 -0.63
CA ILE A 366 -12.22 1.85 0.11
C ILE A 366 -11.96 0.68 -0.83
N SER A 367 -10.95 -0.13 -0.53
CA SER A 367 -10.57 -1.33 -1.28
C SER A 367 -10.88 -2.59 -0.49
N LEU A 368 -11.87 -3.38 -0.96
CA LEU A 368 -12.13 -4.69 -0.39
C LEU A 368 -11.18 -5.74 -0.99
N THR A 369 -10.25 -6.21 -0.20
CA THR A 369 -9.32 -7.26 -0.61
C THR A 369 -9.72 -8.61 0.00
N LEU A 370 -9.57 -9.72 -0.75
CA LEU A 370 -9.81 -11.07 -0.25
C LEU A 370 -8.91 -11.40 0.96
N ILE A 371 -7.72 -10.82 1.00
CA ILE A 371 -6.77 -10.97 2.10
C ILE A 371 -7.37 -10.40 3.39
N ASN A 372 -7.96 -9.19 3.35
CA ASN A 372 -8.59 -8.58 4.52
C ASN A 372 -9.79 -9.39 5.02
N VAL A 373 -10.61 -9.92 4.11
CA VAL A 373 -11.72 -10.82 4.46
C VAL A 373 -11.20 -12.07 5.19
N PHE A 374 -10.14 -12.68 4.66
CA PHE A 374 -9.53 -13.86 5.27
C PHE A 374 -8.90 -13.55 6.65
N ILE A 375 -8.22 -12.41 6.79
CA ILE A 375 -7.64 -11.96 8.06
C ILE A 375 -8.74 -11.79 9.12
N VAL A 376 -9.82 -11.07 8.79
CA VAL A 376 -10.93 -10.82 9.72
C VAL A 376 -11.60 -12.14 10.12
N PHE A 377 -11.92 -12.98 9.15
CA PHE A 377 -12.53 -14.28 9.43
C PHE A 377 -11.64 -15.14 10.33
N SER A 378 -10.36 -15.25 10.01
CA SER A 378 -9.40 -16.04 10.81
C SER A 378 -9.25 -15.49 12.23
N THR A 379 -9.14 -14.17 12.38
CA THR A 379 -9.03 -13.52 13.70
C THR A 379 -10.24 -13.84 14.57
N ILE A 380 -11.46 -13.65 14.07
CA ILE A 380 -12.70 -13.92 14.82
C ILE A 380 -12.85 -15.42 15.10
N PHE A 381 -12.49 -16.27 14.14
CA PHE A 381 -12.54 -17.73 14.30
C PHE A 381 -11.57 -18.21 15.40
N PHE A 382 -10.31 -17.78 15.37
CA PHE A 382 -9.33 -18.18 16.39
C PHE A 382 -9.67 -17.63 17.78
N LEU A 383 -10.09 -16.38 17.87
CA LEU A 383 -10.56 -15.80 19.12
C LEU A 383 -11.79 -16.52 19.64
N GLY A 384 -12.74 -16.89 18.77
CA GLY A 384 -13.92 -17.67 19.09
C GLY A 384 -13.59 -19.07 19.60
N LEU A 385 -12.61 -19.75 18.97
CA LEU A 385 -12.12 -21.05 19.45
C LEU A 385 -11.51 -20.93 20.85
N LEU A 386 -10.62 -19.98 21.08
CA LEU A 386 -9.94 -19.80 22.36
C LEU A 386 -10.92 -19.47 23.48
N THR A 387 -11.82 -18.51 23.24
CA THR A 387 -12.81 -18.09 24.24
C THR A 387 -13.84 -19.17 24.55
N SER A 388 -14.29 -19.93 23.54
CA SER A 388 -15.20 -21.06 23.73
C SER A 388 -14.53 -22.19 24.51
N ALA A 389 -13.26 -22.51 24.23
CA ALA A 389 -12.47 -23.49 24.96
C ALA A 389 -12.30 -23.09 26.45
N TRP A 390 -11.94 -21.81 26.66
CA TRP A 390 -11.73 -21.26 28.00
C TRP A 390 -13.02 -21.27 28.85
N SER A 391 -14.14 -20.82 28.26
CA SER A 391 -15.46 -20.84 28.94
C SER A 391 -15.86 -22.22 29.38
N THR A 392 -15.72 -23.22 28.50
CA THR A 392 -16.15 -24.61 28.79
C THR A 392 -15.24 -25.32 29.80
N HIS A 393 -13.94 -24.99 29.80
CA HIS A 393 -13.02 -25.57 30.80
C HIS A 393 -13.29 -25.05 32.21
N LYS A 394 -13.63 -23.76 32.35
CA LYS A 394 -13.94 -23.14 33.65
C LYS A 394 -15.32 -23.53 34.18
N GLY A 395 -16.34 -23.69 33.30
CA GLY A 395 -17.69 -24.10 33.65
C GLY A 395 -17.80 -25.55 34.14
N SER A 396 -16.82 -26.40 33.86
CA SER A 396 -16.79 -27.81 34.37
C SER A 396 -16.28 -27.93 35.81
N ARG A 397 -15.69 -26.88 36.37
CA ARG A 397 -15.14 -26.85 37.74
C ARG A 397 -16.05 -26.20 38.79
N SER A 398 -17.14 -25.57 38.37
CA SER A 398 -18.19 -24.96 39.19
C SER A 398 -19.49 -25.78 39.13
#